data_14ca9d486dec1d2cb57aa1ffa1a954ff
#
_entry.id   14ca9d486dec1d2cb57aa1ffa1a954ff
#
_cell.length_a   1.000
_cell.length_b   1.000
_cell.length_c   1.000
_cell.angle_alpha   90.00
_cell.angle_beta   90.00
_cell.angle_gamma   90.00
#
_symmetry.space_group_name_H-M   'P 1'
#
loop_
_entity.id
_entity.type
_entity.pdbx_description
1 polymer ?
#
loop_
_entity_poly.entity_id
_entity_poly.type
_entity_poly.pdbx_seq_one_letter_code
_entity_poly.pdbx_strand_id
1 'polypeptide(L)'
;LAIDPDSMSSLMASDCLQHYQLLLTRILRYRDHTLSPAEEQLLAMQAEMSGTANKTFRQLHDADLKFGFVENEKGEQVELGNATFSQLLISPNREVRKTAFHQYYDQFKAHENTLAATLCGSIQTDVYYARARGYESARTAAMFPDNMPATVYDNLITSVRNNFEPLHRYYDLRRRLM
;
A
#
# COMPACT_ATOMS: atom_id res chain seq x y z
N LEU A 1 0.55 -17.64 -23.77
CA LEU A 1 2.00 -17.52 -24.10
C LEU A 1 2.56 -18.80 -24.78
N ALA A 2 1.67 -19.66 -25.32
CA ALA A 2 2.06 -20.89 -26.00
C ALA A 2 2.62 -20.69 -27.42
N ILE A 3 2.46 -19.48 -27.98
CA ILE A 3 2.97 -19.14 -29.33
C ILE A 3 4.47 -18.84 -29.22
N ASP A 4 5.27 -19.40 -30.12
CA ASP A 4 6.70 -19.14 -30.16
C ASP A 4 7.00 -17.64 -30.50
N PRO A 5 8.18 -17.11 -30.11
CA PRO A 5 8.51 -15.70 -30.25
C PRO A 5 8.49 -15.20 -31.69
N ASP A 6 8.94 -16.00 -32.66
CA ASP A 6 9.05 -15.58 -34.07
C ASP A 6 7.67 -15.49 -34.72
N SER A 7 6.82 -16.49 -34.48
CA SER A 7 5.41 -16.49 -34.90
C SER A 7 4.64 -15.32 -34.27
N MET A 8 4.88 -15.04 -32.98
CA MET A 8 4.24 -13.92 -32.30
C MET A 8 4.68 -12.58 -32.88
N SER A 9 5.96 -12.40 -33.17
CA SER A 9 6.49 -11.18 -33.78
C SER A 9 5.88 -10.94 -35.18
N SER A 10 5.72 -12.00 -35.96
CA SER A 10 5.07 -11.94 -37.28
C SER A 10 3.58 -11.56 -37.15
N LEU A 11 2.87 -12.12 -36.18
CA LEU A 11 1.48 -11.77 -35.91
C LEU A 11 1.33 -10.32 -35.46
N MET A 12 2.21 -9.84 -34.60
CA MET A 12 2.23 -8.46 -34.11
C MET A 12 2.46 -7.45 -35.24
N ALA A 13 3.18 -7.83 -36.30
CA ALA A 13 3.42 -6.96 -37.47
C ALA A 13 2.21 -6.90 -38.42
N SER A 14 1.16 -7.69 -38.24
CA SER A 14 0.01 -7.71 -39.13
C SER A 14 -0.94 -6.51 -38.88
N ASP A 15 -1.49 -5.94 -39.98
CA ASP A 15 -2.40 -4.79 -39.91
C ASP A 15 -3.66 -5.05 -39.06
N CYS A 16 -4.16 -6.28 -39.06
CA CYS A 16 -5.37 -6.65 -38.30
C CYS A 16 -5.18 -6.57 -36.79
N LEU A 17 -3.93 -6.64 -36.26
CA LEU A 17 -3.62 -6.54 -34.83
C LEU A 17 -3.10 -5.16 -34.42
N GLN A 18 -3.02 -4.20 -35.34
CA GLN A 18 -2.47 -2.87 -35.07
C GLN A 18 -3.17 -2.16 -33.90
N HIS A 19 -4.50 -2.25 -33.82
CA HIS A 19 -5.28 -1.66 -32.73
C HIS A 19 -5.04 -2.33 -31.36
N TYR A 20 -4.53 -3.56 -31.34
CA TYR A 20 -4.28 -4.34 -30.13
C TYR A 20 -2.81 -4.37 -29.72
N GLN A 21 -1.92 -3.72 -30.44
CA GLN A 21 -0.46 -3.76 -30.20
C GLN A 21 -0.10 -3.40 -28.75
N LEU A 22 -0.69 -2.35 -28.20
CA LEU A 22 -0.42 -1.94 -26.81
C LEU A 22 -0.84 -3.01 -25.80
N LEU A 23 -2.02 -3.59 -25.99
CA LEU A 23 -2.52 -4.66 -25.12
C LEU A 23 -1.63 -5.91 -25.22
N LEU A 24 -1.32 -6.33 -26.44
CA LEU A 24 -0.47 -7.50 -26.67
C LEU A 24 0.93 -7.29 -26.12
N THR A 25 1.53 -6.13 -26.29
CA THR A 25 2.83 -5.78 -25.71
C THR A 25 2.81 -5.87 -24.19
N ARG A 26 1.74 -5.38 -23.53
CA ARG A 26 1.57 -5.48 -22.09
C ARG A 26 1.49 -6.95 -21.64
N ILE A 27 0.74 -7.79 -22.34
CA ILE A 27 0.61 -9.22 -22.02
C ILE A 27 1.95 -9.95 -22.25
N LEU A 28 2.61 -9.72 -23.37
CA LEU A 28 3.84 -10.40 -23.75
C LEU A 28 5.00 -10.06 -22.83
N ARG A 29 5.01 -8.87 -22.24
CA ARG A 29 6.03 -8.46 -21.27
C ARG A 29 6.09 -9.38 -20.05
N TYR A 30 4.97 -10.04 -19.69
CA TYR A 30 4.95 -11.00 -18.58
C TYR A 30 5.53 -12.37 -18.93
N ARG A 31 5.96 -12.62 -20.18
CA ARG A 31 6.45 -13.94 -20.62
C ARG A 31 7.57 -14.46 -19.72
N ASP A 32 8.56 -13.63 -19.40
CA ASP A 32 9.71 -14.02 -18.58
C ASP A 32 9.37 -14.21 -17.09
N HIS A 33 8.18 -13.76 -16.68
CA HIS A 33 7.65 -13.84 -15.33
C HIS A 33 6.46 -14.82 -15.22
N THR A 34 6.17 -15.55 -16.29
CA THR A 34 5.13 -16.58 -16.34
C THR A 34 5.79 -17.94 -16.16
N LEU A 35 5.34 -18.67 -15.15
CA LEU A 35 5.88 -19.97 -14.79
C LEU A 35 5.22 -21.10 -15.59
N SER A 36 5.66 -22.35 -15.35
CA SER A 36 4.98 -23.51 -15.92
C SER A 36 3.55 -23.64 -15.40
N PRO A 37 2.63 -24.30 -16.13
CA PRO A 37 1.24 -24.45 -15.68
C PRO A 37 1.10 -25.05 -14.28
N ALA A 38 1.97 -25.99 -13.90
CA ALA A 38 1.95 -26.63 -12.58
C ALA A 38 2.37 -25.65 -11.48
N GLU A 39 3.39 -24.82 -11.72
CA GLU A 39 3.85 -23.80 -10.77
C GLU A 39 2.82 -22.67 -10.64
N GLU A 40 2.20 -22.21 -11.75
CA GLU A 40 1.12 -21.22 -11.71
C GLU A 40 -0.08 -21.76 -10.92
N GLN A 41 -0.41 -23.03 -11.06
CA GLN A 41 -1.46 -23.65 -10.27
C GLN A 41 -1.14 -23.65 -8.77
N LEU A 42 0.10 -23.99 -8.39
CA LEU A 42 0.55 -23.91 -6.98
C LEU A 42 0.47 -22.49 -6.43
N LEU A 43 0.90 -21.49 -7.21
CA LEU A 43 0.80 -20.08 -6.79
C LEU A 43 -0.67 -19.64 -6.65
N ALA A 44 -1.54 -20.09 -7.56
CA ALA A 44 -2.97 -19.77 -7.48
C ALA A 44 -3.63 -20.37 -6.23
N MET A 45 -3.25 -21.58 -5.83
CA MET A 45 -3.75 -22.21 -4.59
C MET A 45 -3.35 -21.45 -3.32
N GLN A 46 -2.27 -20.68 -3.34
CA GLN A 46 -1.81 -19.87 -2.21
C GLN A 46 -2.58 -18.53 -2.07
N ALA A 47 -3.40 -18.16 -3.05
CA ALA A 47 -4.06 -16.85 -3.08
C ALA A 47 -4.91 -16.58 -1.81
N GLU A 48 -5.59 -17.60 -1.30
CA GLU A 48 -6.39 -17.46 -0.07
C GLU A 48 -5.53 -17.22 1.17
N MET A 49 -4.39 -17.90 1.28
CA MET A 49 -3.47 -17.77 2.41
C MET A 49 -2.71 -16.45 2.37
N SER A 50 -2.37 -15.97 1.19
CA SER A 50 -1.60 -14.73 1.00
C SER A 50 -2.32 -13.50 1.55
N GLY A 51 -3.66 -13.51 1.59
CA GLY A 51 -4.48 -12.45 2.13
C GLY A 51 -4.59 -12.41 3.66
N THR A 52 -4.06 -13.41 4.39
CA THR A 52 -4.30 -13.57 5.83
C THR A 52 -3.78 -12.40 6.64
N ALA A 53 -2.58 -11.89 6.36
CA ALA A 53 -2.01 -10.73 7.07
C ALA A 53 -2.92 -9.49 6.97
N ASN A 54 -3.41 -9.19 5.77
CA ASN A 54 -4.30 -8.06 5.54
C ASN A 54 -5.67 -8.28 6.20
N LYS A 55 -6.24 -9.48 6.13
CA LYS A 55 -7.49 -9.83 6.81
C LYS A 55 -7.36 -9.66 8.32
N THR A 56 -6.27 -10.15 8.90
CA THR A 56 -6.00 -10.02 10.35
C THR A 56 -5.86 -8.55 10.76
N PHE A 57 -5.11 -7.76 9.99
CA PHE A 57 -5.00 -6.32 10.24
C PHE A 57 -6.39 -5.64 10.23
N ARG A 58 -7.23 -5.95 9.25
CA ARG A 58 -8.57 -5.36 9.16
C ARG A 58 -9.46 -5.77 10.33
N GLN A 59 -9.43 -7.04 10.75
CA GLN A 59 -10.20 -7.47 11.91
C GLN A 59 -9.75 -6.73 13.17
N LEU A 60 -8.44 -6.63 13.41
CA LEU A 60 -7.90 -5.87 14.52
C LEU A 60 -8.33 -4.40 14.46
N HIS A 61 -8.07 -3.74 13.32
CA HIS A 61 -8.26 -2.30 13.17
C HIS A 61 -9.73 -1.87 13.13
N ASP A 62 -10.57 -2.61 12.40
CA ASP A 62 -11.95 -2.20 12.11
C ASP A 62 -12.95 -2.76 13.14
N ALA A 63 -12.61 -3.87 13.83
CA ALA A 63 -13.52 -4.55 14.72
C ALA A 63 -13.06 -4.60 16.18
N ASP A 64 -11.80 -4.96 16.44
CA ASP A 64 -11.34 -5.29 17.80
C ASP A 64 -10.82 -4.06 18.56
N LEU A 65 -10.13 -3.12 17.89
CA LEU A 65 -9.63 -1.91 18.53
C LEU A 65 -10.78 -1.05 19.06
N LYS A 66 -10.75 -0.75 20.36
CA LYS A 66 -11.70 0.14 21.03
C LYS A 66 -10.95 1.33 21.60
N PHE A 67 -11.27 2.49 21.11
CA PHE A 67 -10.57 3.73 21.46
C PHE A 67 -11.18 4.44 22.66
N GLY A 68 -12.37 3.99 23.15
CA GLY A 68 -13.06 4.59 24.30
C GLY A 68 -13.77 5.89 23.95
N PHE A 69 -13.89 6.79 24.94
CA PHE A 69 -14.63 8.04 24.83
C PHE A 69 -13.72 9.22 25.16
N VAL A 70 -13.96 10.35 24.50
CA VAL A 70 -13.29 11.64 24.76
C VAL A 70 -14.35 12.70 25.00
N GLU A 71 -14.17 13.51 26.03
CA GLU A 71 -15.02 14.66 26.29
C GLU A 71 -14.69 15.78 25.30
N ASN A 72 -15.71 16.26 24.57
CA ASN A 72 -15.56 17.37 23.64
C ASN A 72 -15.59 18.73 24.36
N GLU A 73 -15.44 19.84 23.64
CA GLU A 73 -15.47 21.20 24.20
C GLU A 73 -16.81 21.62 24.82
N LYS A 74 -17.88 20.84 24.61
CA LYS A 74 -19.21 21.07 25.20
C LYS A 74 -19.46 20.23 26.46
N GLY A 75 -18.49 19.41 26.88
CA GLY A 75 -18.63 18.47 27.99
C GLY A 75 -19.37 17.19 27.62
N GLU A 76 -19.55 16.90 26.34
CA GLU A 76 -20.23 15.70 25.87
C GLU A 76 -19.22 14.57 25.65
N GLN A 77 -19.57 13.33 26.05
CA GLN A 77 -18.77 12.14 25.78
C GLN A 77 -18.97 11.70 24.34
N VAL A 78 -17.91 11.72 23.54
CA VAL A 78 -17.88 11.31 22.14
C VAL A 78 -17.10 10.01 22.03
N GLU A 79 -17.69 9.00 21.43
CA GLU A 79 -16.97 7.75 21.15
C GLU A 79 -15.82 8.02 20.17
N LEU A 80 -14.61 7.65 20.59
CA LEU A 80 -13.41 7.84 19.78
C LEU A 80 -13.30 6.66 18.78
N GLY A 81 -13.18 6.99 17.51
CA GLY A 81 -12.99 6.06 16.40
C GLY A 81 -12.37 6.76 15.21
N ASN A 82 -12.15 6.05 14.14
CA ASN A 82 -11.48 6.59 12.94
C ASN A 82 -12.15 7.86 12.39
N ALA A 83 -13.47 7.92 12.39
CA ALA A 83 -14.22 9.06 11.88
C ALA A 83 -14.19 10.24 12.86
N THR A 84 -14.43 9.99 14.15
CA THR A 84 -14.51 11.04 15.19
C THR A 84 -13.14 11.56 15.59
N PHE A 85 -12.08 10.78 15.43
CA PHE A 85 -10.69 11.20 15.68
C PHE A 85 -10.35 12.48 14.90
N SER A 86 -10.61 12.48 13.58
CA SER A 86 -10.33 13.65 12.74
C SER A 86 -11.12 14.89 13.16
N GLN A 87 -12.36 14.71 13.61
CA GLN A 87 -13.20 15.79 14.11
C GLN A 87 -12.65 16.36 15.43
N LEU A 88 -12.25 15.51 16.36
CA LEU A 88 -11.69 15.93 17.64
C LEU A 88 -10.34 16.65 17.48
N LEU A 89 -9.54 16.29 16.48
CA LEU A 89 -8.26 16.94 16.19
C LEU A 89 -8.37 18.37 15.65
N ILE A 90 -9.52 18.78 15.15
CA ILE A 90 -9.77 20.16 14.74
C ILE A 90 -10.49 20.99 15.81
N SER A 91 -10.77 20.44 16.98
CA SER A 91 -11.35 21.16 18.11
C SER A 91 -10.50 22.41 18.45
N PRO A 92 -11.10 23.56 18.74
CA PRO A 92 -10.38 24.74 19.22
C PRO A 92 -9.70 24.48 20.57
N ASN A 93 -10.26 23.57 21.39
CA ASN A 93 -9.69 23.22 22.69
C ASN A 93 -8.49 22.27 22.54
N ARG A 94 -7.31 22.73 22.99
CA ARG A 94 -6.07 21.96 22.91
C ARG A 94 -6.11 20.66 23.71
N GLU A 95 -6.73 20.65 24.87
CA GLU A 95 -6.78 19.45 25.72
C GLU A 95 -7.66 18.37 25.10
N VAL A 96 -8.75 18.72 24.42
CA VAL A 96 -9.54 17.78 23.62
C VAL A 96 -8.69 17.13 22.54
N ARG A 97 -7.95 17.95 21.74
CA ARG A 97 -7.06 17.43 20.70
C ARG A 97 -5.99 16.49 21.26
N LYS A 98 -5.38 16.89 22.37
CA LYS A 98 -4.32 16.13 23.04
C LYS A 98 -4.83 14.80 23.56
N THR A 99 -5.96 14.81 24.27
CA THR A 99 -6.58 13.59 24.83
C THR A 99 -6.97 12.64 23.69
N ALA A 100 -7.65 13.13 22.66
CA ALA A 100 -8.01 12.32 21.50
C ALA A 100 -6.79 11.70 20.83
N PHE A 101 -5.71 12.48 20.64
CA PHE A 101 -4.47 12.01 20.02
C PHE A 101 -3.82 10.89 20.84
N HIS A 102 -3.59 11.08 22.11
CA HIS A 102 -2.93 10.08 22.94
C HIS A 102 -3.77 8.82 23.07
N GLN A 103 -5.05 8.97 23.40
CA GLN A 103 -5.95 7.82 23.58
C GLN A 103 -6.08 6.99 22.31
N TYR A 104 -6.10 7.64 21.14
CA TYR A 104 -6.15 6.95 19.85
C TYR A 104 -4.85 6.16 19.59
N TYR A 105 -3.69 6.80 19.69
CA TYR A 105 -2.41 6.15 19.41
C TYR A 105 -1.94 5.18 20.48
N ASP A 106 -2.39 5.32 21.74
CA ASP A 106 -2.10 4.36 22.80
C ASP A 106 -2.69 2.97 22.48
N GLN A 107 -3.82 2.91 21.78
CA GLN A 107 -4.38 1.64 21.30
C GLN A 107 -3.47 0.98 20.24
N PHE A 108 -2.95 1.74 19.31
CA PHE A 108 -1.98 1.20 18.34
C PHE A 108 -0.69 0.74 19.02
N LYS A 109 -0.20 1.51 19.97
CA LYS A 109 0.98 1.15 20.77
C LYS A 109 0.78 -0.12 21.58
N ALA A 110 -0.41 -0.29 22.16
CA ALA A 110 -0.75 -1.50 22.91
C ALA A 110 -0.78 -2.77 22.02
N HIS A 111 -0.96 -2.61 20.71
CA HIS A 111 -1.02 -3.69 19.72
C HIS A 111 0.17 -3.69 18.75
N GLU A 112 1.27 -3.00 19.07
CA GLU A 112 2.40 -2.79 18.15
C GLU A 112 2.99 -4.11 17.61
N ASN A 113 3.09 -5.13 18.45
CA ASN A 113 3.63 -6.43 18.02
C ASN A 113 2.73 -7.12 16.98
N THR A 114 1.42 -7.08 17.18
CA THR A 114 0.46 -7.64 16.23
C THR A 114 0.45 -6.86 14.92
N LEU A 115 0.49 -5.54 14.99
CA LEU A 115 0.57 -4.66 13.82
C LEU A 115 1.87 -4.90 13.05
N ALA A 116 3.00 -5.01 13.74
CA ALA A 116 4.29 -5.33 13.14
C ALA A 116 4.26 -6.71 12.45
N ALA A 117 3.67 -7.72 13.10
CA ALA A 117 3.57 -9.06 12.53
C ALA A 117 2.71 -9.08 11.25
N THR A 118 1.58 -8.37 11.24
CA THR A 118 0.73 -8.27 10.04
C THR A 118 1.41 -7.52 8.90
N LEU A 119 2.13 -6.44 9.20
CA LEU A 119 2.93 -5.71 8.21
C LEU A 119 4.05 -6.59 7.64
N CYS A 120 4.80 -7.28 8.50
CA CYS A 120 5.84 -8.21 8.07
C CYS A 120 5.27 -9.32 7.18
N GLY A 121 4.13 -9.90 7.55
CA GLY A 121 3.45 -10.93 6.76
C GLY A 121 3.06 -10.43 5.36
N SER A 122 2.55 -9.20 5.25
CA SER A 122 2.25 -8.59 3.96
C SER A 122 3.50 -8.40 3.10
N ILE A 123 4.58 -7.84 3.69
CA ILE A 123 5.86 -7.65 2.98
C ILE A 123 6.46 -8.99 2.54
N GLN A 124 6.41 -10.02 3.39
CA GLN A 124 6.89 -11.36 3.04
C GLN A 124 6.12 -11.97 1.87
N THR A 125 4.83 -11.73 1.79
CA THR A 125 4.00 -12.15 0.66
C THR A 125 4.46 -11.48 -0.64
N ASP A 126 4.68 -10.17 -0.64
CA ASP A 126 5.16 -9.44 -1.81
C ASP A 126 6.55 -9.93 -2.25
N VAL A 127 7.45 -10.14 -1.29
CA VAL A 127 8.80 -10.67 -1.56
C VAL A 127 8.74 -12.09 -2.11
N TYR A 128 7.85 -12.94 -1.57
CA TYR A 128 7.66 -14.30 -2.04
C TYR A 128 7.22 -14.33 -3.51
N TYR A 129 6.17 -13.60 -3.87
CA TYR A 129 5.68 -13.58 -5.25
C TYR A 129 6.68 -12.97 -6.23
N ALA A 130 7.41 -11.93 -5.81
CA ALA A 130 8.46 -11.34 -6.62
C ALA A 130 9.56 -12.37 -6.93
N ARG A 131 10.03 -13.09 -5.91
CA ARG A 131 11.05 -14.13 -6.07
C ARG A 131 10.54 -15.32 -6.91
N ALA A 132 9.34 -15.80 -6.63
CA ALA A 132 8.75 -16.93 -7.36
C ALA A 132 8.64 -16.63 -8.85
N ARG A 133 8.37 -15.39 -9.24
CA ARG A 133 8.24 -14.94 -10.63
C ARG A 133 9.53 -14.38 -11.24
N GLY A 134 10.67 -14.49 -10.55
CA GLY A 134 11.97 -14.07 -11.06
C GLY A 134 12.17 -12.56 -11.15
N TYR A 135 11.45 -11.76 -10.37
CA TYR A 135 11.73 -10.33 -10.24
C TYR A 135 12.92 -10.07 -9.32
N GLU A 136 13.70 -9.05 -9.61
CA GLU A 136 14.84 -8.62 -8.79
C GLU A 136 14.43 -8.25 -7.35
N SER A 137 13.27 -7.61 -7.19
CA SER A 137 12.74 -7.18 -5.91
C SER A 137 11.20 -7.08 -5.94
N ALA A 138 10.57 -7.04 -4.77
CA ALA A 138 9.14 -6.73 -4.64
C ALA A 138 8.80 -5.35 -5.23
N ARG A 139 9.70 -4.36 -5.10
CA ARG A 139 9.54 -3.05 -5.72
C ARG A 139 9.50 -3.15 -7.24
N THR A 140 10.43 -3.87 -7.85
CA THR A 140 10.46 -4.07 -9.30
C THR A 140 9.20 -4.78 -9.78
N ALA A 141 8.76 -5.83 -9.06
CA ALA A 141 7.52 -6.53 -9.36
C ALA A 141 6.29 -5.60 -9.30
N ALA A 142 6.22 -4.74 -8.27
CA ALA A 142 5.10 -3.79 -8.10
C ALA A 142 5.04 -2.72 -9.21
N MET A 143 6.19 -2.30 -9.74
CA MET A 143 6.28 -1.27 -10.79
C MET A 143 6.16 -1.84 -12.20
N PHE A 144 6.30 -3.15 -12.36
CA PHE A 144 6.32 -3.82 -13.65
C PHE A 144 5.00 -3.70 -14.45
N PRO A 145 3.79 -3.79 -13.84
CA PRO A 145 2.53 -3.63 -14.56
C PRO A 145 2.43 -2.31 -15.33
N ASP A 146 2.95 -1.24 -14.76
CA ASP A 146 2.93 0.10 -15.35
C ASP A 146 4.15 0.40 -16.24
N ASN A 147 5.05 -0.58 -16.41
CA ASN A 147 6.31 -0.42 -17.14
C ASN A 147 7.14 0.76 -16.62
N MET A 148 7.17 0.93 -15.31
CA MET A 148 7.82 2.06 -14.67
C MET A 148 9.24 1.68 -14.22
N PRO A 149 10.28 2.37 -14.70
CA PRO A 149 11.64 2.10 -14.26
C PRO A 149 11.85 2.54 -12.79
N ALA A 150 12.70 1.82 -12.05
CA ALA A 150 13.01 2.11 -10.65
C ALA A 150 13.50 3.54 -10.41
N THR A 151 14.15 4.15 -11.41
CA THR A 151 14.63 5.53 -11.37
C THR A 151 13.52 6.55 -11.17
N VAL A 152 12.30 6.30 -11.64
CA VAL A 152 11.15 7.19 -11.42
C VAL A 152 10.80 7.23 -9.92
N TYR A 153 10.78 6.06 -9.28
CA TYR A 153 10.52 5.96 -7.85
C TYR A 153 11.63 6.65 -7.02
N ASP A 154 12.89 6.40 -7.35
CA ASP A 154 14.03 7.00 -6.67
C ASP A 154 14.08 8.53 -6.86
N ASN A 155 13.75 9.02 -8.07
CA ASN A 155 13.62 10.44 -8.36
C ASN A 155 12.47 11.10 -7.59
N LEU A 156 11.33 10.42 -7.42
CA LEU A 156 10.23 10.92 -6.61
C LEU A 156 10.69 11.15 -5.16
N ILE A 157 11.34 10.16 -4.55
CA ILE A 157 11.86 10.27 -3.18
C ILE A 157 12.85 11.44 -3.09
N THR A 158 13.78 11.53 -4.02
CA THR A 158 14.80 12.59 -4.06
C THR A 158 14.15 13.97 -4.20
N SER A 159 13.19 14.10 -5.11
CA SER A 159 12.47 15.36 -5.33
C SER A 159 11.69 15.81 -4.10
N VAL A 160 10.98 14.88 -3.44
CA VAL A 160 10.26 15.19 -2.20
C VAL A 160 11.21 15.62 -1.08
N ARG A 161 12.31 14.88 -0.89
CA ARG A 161 13.32 15.20 0.14
C ARG A 161 13.96 16.57 -0.07
N ASN A 162 14.27 16.91 -1.32
CA ASN A 162 14.86 18.20 -1.66
C ASN A 162 13.90 19.37 -1.47
N ASN A 163 12.61 19.10 -1.34
CA ASN A 163 11.55 20.12 -1.18
C ASN A 163 10.87 20.06 0.21
N PHE A 164 11.54 19.53 1.24
CA PHE A 164 10.99 19.52 2.60
C PHE A 164 10.95 20.92 3.26
N GLU A 165 11.81 21.84 2.85
CA GLU A 165 11.88 23.17 3.48
C GLU A 165 10.53 23.92 3.47
N PRO A 166 9.79 24.05 2.36
CA PRO A 166 8.47 24.67 2.36
C PRO A 166 7.47 23.99 3.30
N LEU A 167 7.53 22.65 3.40
CA LEU A 167 6.67 21.88 4.30
C LEU A 167 7.01 22.19 5.77
N HIS A 168 8.28 22.22 6.12
CA HIS A 168 8.72 22.56 7.48
C HIS A 168 8.32 23.99 7.85
N ARG A 169 8.47 24.95 6.91
CA ARG A 169 8.03 26.35 7.12
C ARG A 169 6.51 26.44 7.35
N TYR A 170 5.72 25.66 6.63
CA TYR A 170 4.28 25.61 6.83
C TYR A 170 3.90 25.10 8.23
N TYR A 171 4.52 24.00 8.68
CA TYR A 171 4.26 23.48 10.03
C TYR A 171 4.77 24.42 11.13
N ASP A 172 5.89 25.09 10.93
CA ASP A 172 6.38 26.11 11.86
C ASP A 172 5.43 27.29 11.97
N LEU A 173 4.85 27.74 10.85
CA LEU A 173 3.85 28.80 10.84
C LEU A 173 2.61 28.38 11.61
N ARG A 174 2.10 27.17 11.35
CA ARG A 174 0.96 26.62 12.09
C ARG A 174 1.22 26.58 13.60
N ARG A 175 2.36 26.05 14.00
CA ARG A 175 2.74 25.96 15.43
C ARG A 175 2.77 27.31 16.13
N ARG A 176 3.08 28.40 15.40
CA ARG A 176 3.12 29.77 15.97
C ARG A 176 1.76 30.42 16.02
N LEU A 177 0.85 30.04 15.13
CA LEU A 177 -0.49 30.68 15.03
C LEU A 177 -1.57 29.90 15.79
N MET A 178 -1.34 28.63 16.13
CA MET A 178 -2.26 27.75 16.86
C MET A 178 -1.71 27.38 18.24
#